data_cdd06a0c2714d96b99f2f87dd7a32298
#
_entry.id   cdd06a0c2714d96b99f2f87dd7a32298
#
_cell.length_a   1.000
_cell.length_b   1.000
_cell.length_c   1.000
_cell.angle_alpha   90.00
_cell.angle_beta   90.00
_cell.angle_gamma   90.00
#
_symmetry.space_group_name_H-M   'P 1'
#
loop_
_entity.id
_entity.type
_entity.pdbx_description
1 polymer ?
#
loop_
_entity_poly.entity_id
_entity_poly.type
_entity_poly.pdbx_seq_one_letter_code
_entity_poly.pdbx_strand_id
1 'polypeptide(L)'
;KGLPESILVLPITLYLLPVTWFYGVELVVPSIDKRLYERLPQIYNSYSKIYGPFKEEWHGKVTAKTIVENKIPESRFDNVIFFSGGIDAVHAGINNLGKSNVLVTVPSIEGPESSSKEISGQHFLVAKSRLIREFSAVSGSDWLMVTNNFRMDIFDDSKIQHDLRHIFALNSAAFLADGWFGIKYLGNLLS
;
A
#
# COMPACT_ATOMS: atom_id res chain seq x y z
N LYS A 1 -5.35 21.02 -9.32
CA LYS A 1 -3.88 20.93 -9.44
C LYS A 1 -3.51 19.46 -9.31
N GLY A 2 -2.65 18.94 -10.21
CA GLY A 2 -2.15 17.58 -10.13
C GLY A 2 -1.30 17.35 -8.86
N LEU A 3 -1.12 16.08 -8.48
CA LEU A 3 -0.20 15.72 -7.38
C LEU A 3 1.24 16.07 -7.75
N PRO A 4 2.07 16.50 -6.77
CA PRO A 4 3.50 16.68 -6.98
C PRO A 4 4.17 15.37 -7.40
N GLU A 5 5.19 15.45 -8.25
CA GLU A 5 5.96 14.29 -8.69
C GLU A 5 6.53 13.49 -7.51
N SER A 6 6.99 14.20 -6.47
CA SER A 6 7.52 13.60 -5.24
C SER A 6 6.49 12.77 -4.43
N ILE A 7 5.20 12.97 -4.69
CA ILE A 7 4.12 12.15 -4.16
C ILE A 7 3.73 11.03 -5.14
N LEU A 8 3.67 11.34 -6.44
CA LEU A 8 3.32 10.35 -7.47
C LEU A 8 4.31 9.19 -7.54
N VAL A 9 5.56 9.39 -7.16
CA VAL A 9 6.59 8.35 -7.16
C VAL A 9 6.49 7.40 -5.95
N LEU A 10 5.80 7.80 -4.87
CA LEU A 10 5.76 7.02 -3.64
C LEU A 10 5.19 5.60 -3.81
N PRO A 11 4.10 5.38 -4.56
CA PRO A 11 3.57 4.03 -4.78
C PRO A 11 4.60 3.08 -5.35
N ILE A 12 5.28 3.48 -6.43
CA ILE A 12 6.28 2.63 -7.06
C ILE A 12 7.53 2.47 -6.18
N THR A 13 7.93 3.51 -5.47
CA THR A 13 9.05 3.45 -4.54
C THR A 13 8.79 2.42 -3.45
N LEU A 14 7.65 2.49 -2.77
CA LEU A 14 7.29 1.54 -1.74
C LEU A 14 7.18 0.12 -2.28
N TYR A 15 6.56 -0.06 -3.44
CA TYR A 15 6.43 -1.38 -4.05
C TYR A 15 7.78 -2.04 -4.34
N LEU A 16 8.78 -1.25 -4.74
CA LEU A 16 10.11 -1.74 -5.09
C LEU A 16 11.08 -1.81 -3.90
N LEU A 17 10.75 -1.25 -2.72
CA LEU A 17 11.65 -1.29 -1.57
C LEU A 17 12.15 -2.71 -1.21
N PRO A 18 11.28 -3.73 -1.09
CA PRO A 18 11.73 -5.09 -0.78
C PRO A 18 12.71 -5.63 -1.81
N VAL A 19 12.52 -5.26 -3.09
CA VAL A 19 13.39 -5.66 -4.19
C VAL A 19 14.78 -5.05 -4.05
N THR A 20 14.84 -3.75 -3.69
CA THR A 20 16.12 -3.07 -3.49
C THR A 20 16.90 -3.72 -2.36
N TRP A 21 16.23 -4.09 -1.28
CA TRP A 21 16.88 -4.72 -0.13
C TRP A 21 17.32 -6.14 -0.42
N PHE A 22 16.49 -6.90 -1.15
CA PHE A 22 16.75 -8.30 -1.45
C PHE A 22 17.91 -8.47 -2.42
N TYR A 23 17.93 -7.66 -3.48
CA TYR A 23 18.95 -7.76 -4.53
C TYR A 23 20.15 -6.82 -4.31
N GLY A 24 20.14 -6.03 -3.25
CA GLY A 24 21.21 -5.06 -2.99
C GLY A 24 21.32 -3.97 -4.08
N VAL A 25 20.23 -3.68 -4.78
CA VAL A 25 20.22 -2.72 -5.89
C VAL A 25 19.80 -1.33 -5.46
N GLU A 26 20.24 -0.32 -6.19
CA GLU A 26 19.84 1.06 -5.96
C GLU A 26 18.59 1.41 -6.76
N LEU A 27 17.59 1.99 -6.10
CA LEU A 27 16.44 2.60 -6.74
C LEU A 27 16.65 4.10 -6.86
N VAL A 28 16.81 4.59 -8.09
CA VAL A 28 16.97 6.02 -8.37
C VAL A 28 15.62 6.62 -8.76
N VAL A 29 15.17 7.64 -8.03
CA VAL A 29 13.92 8.35 -8.31
C VAL A 29 14.18 9.83 -8.62
N PRO A 30 13.36 10.48 -9.47
CA PRO A 30 13.58 11.89 -9.82
C PRO A 30 13.36 12.82 -8.62
N SER A 31 12.33 12.55 -7.84
CA SER A 31 12.02 13.31 -6.62
C SER A 31 11.33 12.43 -5.60
N ILE A 32 11.42 12.76 -4.31
CA ILE A 32 10.77 12.02 -3.24
C ILE A 32 10.32 12.98 -2.13
N ASP A 33 9.21 12.63 -1.47
CA ASP A 33 8.79 13.35 -0.26
C ASP A 33 9.82 13.17 0.87
N LYS A 34 10.21 14.27 1.49
CA LYS A 34 11.21 14.31 2.55
C LYS A 34 10.89 13.37 3.72
N ARG A 35 9.63 13.30 4.12
CA ARG A 35 9.20 12.48 5.26
C ARG A 35 9.37 11.00 5.00
N LEU A 36 9.03 10.52 3.80
CA LEU A 36 9.31 9.14 3.44
C LEU A 36 10.81 8.89 3.39
N TYR A 37 11.56 9.77 2.70
CA TYR A 37 12.99 9.62 2.54
C TYR A 37 13.71 9.48 3.89
N GLU A 38 13.40 10.34 4.85
CA GLU A 38 13.97 10.30 6.21
C GLU A 38 13.56 9.06 7.02
N ARG A 39 12.41 8.44 6.66
CA ARG A 39 11.90 7.24 7.32
C ARG A 39 12.41 5.91 6.74
N LEU A 40 13.00 5.92 5.56
CA LEU A 40 13.48 4.69 4.91
C LEU A 40 14.41 3.83 5.80
N PRO A 41 15.39 4.40 6.53
CA PRO A 41 16.24 3.60 7.43
C PRO A 41 15.44 2.95 8.57
N GLN A 42 14.45 3.67 9.11
CA GLN A 42 13.60 3.14 10.18
C GLN A 42 12.70 2.02 9.67
N ILE A 43 12.13 2.18 8.47
CA ILE A 43 11.31 1.14 7.81
C ILE A 43 12.16 -0.12 7.61
N TYR A 44 13.36 0.01 7.03
CA TYR A 44 14.29 -1.10 6.85
C TYR A 44 14.61 -1.81 8.18
N ASN A 45 14.97 -1.06 9.22
CA ASN A 45 15.29 -1.62 10.53
C ASN A 45 14.11 -2.33 11.18
N SER A 46 12.90 -1.85 10.98
CA SER A 46 11.68 -2.51 11.50
C SER A 46 11.43 -3.83 10.78
N TYR A 47 11.56 -3.84 9.47
CA TYR A 47 11.39 -5.05 8.66
C TYR A 47 12.46 -6.09 8.92
N SER A 48 13.72 -5.69 9.09
CA SER A 48 14.80 -6.62 9.40
C SER A 48 14.61 -7.33 10.73
N LYS A 49 13.93 -6.71 11.70
CA LYS A 49 13.58 -7.34 12.98
C LYS A 49 12.46 -8.37 12.85
N ILE A 50 11.51 -8.16 11.95
CA ILE A 50 10.36 -9.05 11.76
C ILE A 50 10.74 -10.28 10.94
N TYR A 51 11.48 -10.07 9.85
CA TYR A 51 11.79 -11.11 8.87
C TYR A 51 13.20 -11.73 9.06
N GLY A 52 13.85 -11.44 10.17
CA GLY A 52 15.17 -11.97 10.54
C GLY A 52 16.31 -11.12 10.00
N PRO A 53 17.57 -11.48 10.32
CA PRO A 53 18.68 -10.73 9.79
C PRO A 53 18.71 -10.89 8.27
N PHE A 54 18.44 -9.80 7.56
CA PHE A 54 18.70 -9.77 6.13
C PHE A 54 20.17 -10.07 5.91
N LYS A 55 20.48 -10.83 4.88
CA LYS A 55 21.85 -11.06 4.49
C LYS A 55 22.51 -9.72 4.12
N GLU A 56 23.85 -9.64 4.24
CA GLU A 56 24.57 -8.41 3.86
C GLU A 56 24.25 -7.94 2.44
N GLU A 57 23.96 -8.85 1.55
CA GLU A 57 23.55 -8.59 0.16
C GLU A 57 22.21 -7.87 0.01
N TRP A 58 21.41 -7.74 1.07
CA TRP A 58 20.11 -7.07 1.05
C TRP A 58 20.21 -5.56 1.30
N HIS A 59 21.37 -4.98 1.18
CA HIS A 59 21.61 -3.54 1.34
C HIS A 59 21.28 -2.73 0.08
N GLY A 60 20.02 -2.73 -0.33
CA GLY A 60 19.56 -1.79 -1.36
C GLY A 60 19.30 -0.41 -0.76
N LYS A 61 19.40 0.62 -1.59
CA LYS A 61 19.12 1.99 -1.20
C LYS A 61 18.18 2.70 -2.17
N VAL A 62 17.54 3.75 -1.69
CA VAL A 62 16.81 4.70 -2.52
C VAL A 62 17.61 5.99 -2.60
N THR A 63 17.84 6.46 -3.82
CA THR A 63 18.50 7.74 -4.10
C THR A 63 17.54 8.64 -4.86
N ALA A 64 17.33 9.84 -4.38
CA ALA A 64 16.50 10.85 -5.04
C ALA A 64 17.33 11.99 -5.57
N LYS A 65 17.05 12.46 -6.80
CA LYS A 65 17.69 13.67 -7.36
C LYS A 65 17.26 14.92 -6.60
N THR A 66 16.00 14.94 -6.13
CA THR A 66 15.44 16.05 -5.34
C THR A 66 14.63 15.51 -4.19
N ILE A 67 14.86 16.04 -2.98
CA ILE A 67 14.05 15.77 -1.80
C ILE A 67 13.14 16.96 -1.59
N VAL A 68 11.82 16.73 -1.56
CA VAL A 68 10.81 17.79 -1.53
C VAL A 68 10.03 17.73 -0.22
N GLU A 69 9.92 18.84 0.46
CA GLU A 69 9.05 19.01 1.62
C GLU A 69 7.64 19.43 1.15
N ASN A 70 6.74 18.43 1.05
CA ASN A 70 5.37 18.69 0.66
C ASN A 70 4.54 19.18 1.85
N LYS A 71 3.65 20.15 1.60
CA LYS A 71 2.64 20.55 2.59
C LYS A 71 1.62 19.40 2.73
N ILE A 72 1.31 19.04 3.98
CA ILE A 72 0.24 18.08 4.26
C ILE A 72 -1.08 18.79 4.00
N PRO A 73 -1.93 18.32 3.07
CA PRO A 73 -3.27 18.87 2.93
C PRO A 73 -4.10 18.59 4.18
N GLU A 74 -5.14 19.37 4.41
CA GLU A 74 -6.13 19.03 5.44
C GLU A 74 -6.74 17.67 5.12
N SER A 75 -6.78 16.81 6.11
CA SER A 75 -7.34 15.48 5.95
C SER A 75 -8.85 15.53 5.95
N ARG A 76 -9.45 14.86 4.99
CA ARG A 76 -10.89 14.61 4.94
C ARG A 76 -11.29 13.39 5.78
N PHE A 77 -10.35 12.48 6.02
CA PHE A 77 -10.60 11.22 6.74
C PHE A 77 -9.68 11.09 7.95
N ASP A 78 -10.21 10.48 9.00
CA ASP A 78 -9.46 10.16 10.20
C ASP A 78 -8.61 8.89 9.99
N ASN A 79 -9.16 7.90 9.27
CA ASN A 79 -8.50 6.61 9.06
C ASN A 79 -8.62 6.11 7.64
N VAL A 80 -7.59 5.35 7.23
CA VAL A 80 -7.61 4.47 6.07
C VAL A 80 -7.66 3.04 6.58
N ILE A 81 -8.63 2.27 6.13
CA ILE A 81 -8.79 0.87 6.52
C ILE A 81 -8.65 0.01 5.26
N PHE A 82 -7.64 -0.85 5.22
CA PHE A 82 -7.55 -1.86 4.18
C PHE A 82 -8.66 -2.90 4.39
N PHE A 83 -9.57 -2.96 3.43
CA PHE A 83 -10.77 -3.76 3.55
C PHE A 83 -10.77 -4.91 2.54
N SER A 84 -10.35 -6.06 3.01
CA SER A 84 -10.40 -7.33 2.23
C SER A 84 -11.76 -8.04 2.36
N GLY A 85 -12.53 -7.69 3.38
CA GLY A 85 -13.73 -8.41 3.80
C GLY A 85 -13.44 -9.61 4.71
N GLY A 86 -12.19 -9.82 5.09
CA GLY A 86 -11.81 -10.78 6.14
C GLY A 86 -12.16 -10.26 7.54
N ILE A 87 -12.10 -11.15 8.53
CA ILE A 87 -12.50 -10.86 9.93
C ILE A 87 -11.76 -9.67 10.49
N ASP A 88 -10.45 -9.57 10.26
CA ASP A 88 -9.62 -8.48 10.79
C ASP A 88 -10.01 -7.12 10.20
N ALA A 89 -10.26 -7.07 8.89
CA ALA A 89 -10.69 -5.86 8.20
C ALA A 89 -12.09 -5.40 8.68
N VAL A 90 -13.01 -6.33 8.88
CA VAL A 90 -14.34 -6.04 9.42
C VAL A 90 -14.22 -5.57 10.87
N HIS A 91 -13.40 -6.22 11.69
CA HIS A 91 -13.15 -5.83 13.07
C HIS A 91 -12.54 -4.42 13.15
N ALA A 92 -11.54 -4.11 12.32
CA ALA A 92 -10.96 -2.79 12.22
C ALA A 92 -12.01 -1.72 11.85
N GLY A 93 -12.90 -2.04 10.90
CA GLY A 93 -14.01 -1.16 10.52
C GLY A 93 -14.99 -0.91 11.68
N ILE A 94 -15.39 -1.96 12.38
CA ILE A 94 -16.32 -1.87 13.52
C ILE A 94 -15.72 -1.04 14.67
N ASN A 95 -14.47 -1.24 15.01
CA ASN A 95 -13.79 -0.50 16.08
C ASN A 95 -13.59 0.99 15.78
N ASN A 96 -13.79 1.39 14.53
CA ASN A 96 -13.67 2.78 14.09
C ASN A 96 -15.00 3.38 13.61
N LEU A 97 -16.14 2.76 13.96
CA LEU A 97 -17.45 3.35 13.70
C LEU A 97 -17.57 4.74 14.34
N GLY A 98 -18.22 5.65 13.64
CA GLY A 98 -18.39 7.03 14.08
C GLY A 98 -17.22 7.96 13.79
N LYS A 99 -16.11 7.45 13.21
CA LYS A 99 -15.02 8.25 12.66
C LYS A 99 -15.19 8.41 11.16
N SER A 100 -14.57 9.44 10.60
CA SER A 100 -14.50 9.60 9.14
C SER A 100 -13.47 8.63 8.57
N ASN A 101 -13.94 7.54 7.99
CA ASN A 101 -13.09 6.46 7.46
C ASN A 101 -13.19 6.37 5.95
N VAL A 102 -12.10 5.94 5.32
CA VAL A 102 -12.13 5.43 3.95
C VAL A 102 -11.66 3.96 3.93
N LEU A 103 -12.49 3.10 3.35
CA LEU A 103 -12.16 1.70 3.13
C LEU A 103 -11.42 1.57 1.80
N VAL A 104 -10.26 0.95 1.81
CA VAL A 104 -9.44 0.74 0.59
C VAL A 104 -9.34 -0.75 0.29
N THR A 105 -9.83 -1.14 -0.86
CA THR A 105 -9.70 -2.52 -1.38
C THR A 105 -8.78 -2.55 -2.58
N VAL A 106 -7.83 -3.50 -2.60
CA VAL A 106 -6.86 -3.68 -3.69
C VAL A 106 -7.01 -5.09 -4.28
N PRO A 107 -8.00 -5.34 -5.14
CA PRO A 107 -8.36 -6.67 -5.60
C PRO A 107 -7.25 -7.43 -6.33
N SER A 108 -6.35 -6.71 -6.99
CA SER A 108 -5.21 -7.30 -7.71
C SER A 108 -4.16 -7.95 -6.81
N ILE A 109 -4.13 -7.57 -5.53
CA ILE A 109 -3.21 -8.14 -4.53
C ILE A 109 -3.86 -9.33 -3.82
N GLU A 110 -5.18 -9.30 -3.68
CA GLU A 110 -5.95 -10.30 -2.93
C GLU A 110 -6.51 -11.44 -3.81
N GLY A 111 -6.31 -11.36 -5.13
CA GLY A 111 -6.86 -12.34 -6.09
C GLY A 111 -6.23 -13.71 -5.97
N PRO A 112 -6.96 -14.78 -6.38
CA PRO A 112 -6.39 -16.12 -6.42
C PRO A 112 -5.19 -16.15 -7.37
N GLU A 113 -4.10 -16.76 -6.93
CA GLU A 113 -2.86 -16.95 -7.70
C GLU A 113 -3.03 -17.78 -8.99
N SER A 114 -4.23 -18.24 -9.27
CA SER A 114 -4.49 -19.09 -10.41
C SER A 114 -4.61 -18.28 -11.71
N SER A 115 -3.63 -18.40 -12.52
CA SER A 115 -3.52 -18.00 -13.93
C SER A 115 -4.58 -18.58 -14.87
N SER A 116 -5.61 -19.21 -14.39
CA SER A 116 -6.60 -19.89 -15.21
C SER A 116 -7.97 -19.30 -15.02
N LYS A 117 -8.28 -18.30 -15.81
CA LYS A 117 -9.60 -17.87 -16.26
C LYS A 117 -9.89 -16.39 -15.96
N GLU A 118 -9.87 -15.59 -16.99
CA GLU A 118 -10.43 -14.22 -17.02
C GLU A 118 -11.84 -14.12 -16.41
N ILE A 119 -12.64 -15.17 -16.51
CA ILE A 119 -13.99 -15.27 -15.94
C ILE A 119 -13.98 -15.26 -14.41
N SER A 120 -12.98 -15.87 -13.77
CA SER A 120 -12.88 -15.89 -12.30
C SER A 120 -12.47 -14.51 -11.74
N GLY A 121 -11.64 -13.77 -12.47
CA GLY A 121 -11.22 -12.44 -12.08
C GLY A 121 -12.34 -11.41 -12.07
N GLN A 122 -13.22 -11.43 -13.06
CA GLN A 122 -14.36 -10.51 -13.11
C GLN A 122 -15.37 -10.81 -11.98
N HIS A 123 -15.67 -12.07 -11.72
CA HIS A 123 -16.57 -12.46 -10.62
C HIS A 123 -15.99 -12.05 -9.27
N PHE A 124 -14.67 -12.20 -9.08
CA PHE A 124 -13.98 -11.76 -7.89
C PHE A 124 -14.08 -10.26 -7.68
N LEU A 125 -13.82 -9.46 -8.72
CA LEU A 125 -13.95 -8.00 -8.66
C LEU A 125 -15.38 -7.55 -8.34
N VAL A 126 -16.38 -8.20 -8.94
CA VAL A 126 -17.79 -7.92 -8.65
C VAL A 126 -18.13 -8.25 -7.20
N ALA A 127 -17.70 -9.40 -6.69
CA ALA A 127 -17.94 -9.80 -5.31
C ALA A 127 -17.27 -8.85 -4.31
N LYS A 128 -16.01 -8.47 -4.54
CA LYS A 128 -15.30 -7.50 -3.70
C LYS A 128 -15.94 -6.11 -3.74
N SER A 129 -16.33 -5.66 -4.93
CA SER A 129 -17.04 -4.40 -5.11
C SER A 129 -18.40 -4.36 -4.39
N ARG A 130 -19.11 -5.47 -4.37
CA ARG A 130 -20.36 -5.60 -3.63
C ARG A 130 -20.10 -5.54 -2.13
N LEU A 131 -19.16 -6.33 -1.63
CA LEU A 131 -18.84 -6.44 -0.22
C LEU A 131 -18.41 -5.09 0.39
N ILE A 132 -17.51 -4.34 -0.27
CA ILE A 132 -17.06 -3.05 0.22
C ILE A 132 -18.20 -2.03 0.25
N ARG A 133 -19.07 -2.04 -0.75
CA ARG A 133 -20.24 -1.14 -0.80
C ARG A 133 -21.26 -1.45 0.29
N GLU A 134 -21.55 -2.72 0.54
CA GLU A 134 -22.47 -3.13 1.60
C GLU A 134 -21.93 -2.73 2.97
N PHE A 135 -20.65 -2.98 3.24
CA PHE A 135 -20.05 -2.59 4.51
C PHE A 135 -19.94 -1.06 4.65
N SER A 136 -19.59 -0.34 3.60
CA SER A 136 -19.56 1.12 3.55
C SER A 136 -20.93 1.71 3.89
N ALA A 137 -22.01 1.18 3.31
CA ALA A 137 -23.37 1.63 3.59
C ALA A 137 -23.79 1.46 5.06
N VAL A 138 -23.36 0.35 5.69
CA VAL A 138 -23.66 0.08 7.10
C VAL A 138 -22.78 0.88 8.06
N SER A 139 -21.49 1.04 7.72
CA SER A 139 -20.51 1.72 8.58
C SER A 139 -20.49 3.25 8.43
N GLY A 140 -21.13 3.77 7.39
CA GLY A 140 -21.06 5.21 7.04
C GLY A 140 -19.67 5.64 6.54
N SER A 141 -18.83 4.69 6.14
CA SER A 141 -17.48 4.96 5.63
C SER A 141 -17.51 5.24 4.13
N ASP A 142 -16.62 6.11 3.64
CA ASP A 142 -16.35 6.18 2.20
C ASP A 142 -15.57 4.94 1.75
N TRP A 143 -15.50 4.68 0.47
CA TRP A 143 -14.74 3.54 -0.05
C TRP A 143 -14.02 3.85 -1.36
N LEU A 144 -12.91 3.15 -1.56
CA LEU A 144 -12.10 3.22 -2.76
C LEU A 144 -11.66 1.81 -3.16
N MET A 145 -11.79 1.50 -4.44
CA MET A 145 -11.18 0.31 -5.02
C MET A 145 -10.00 0.73 -5.89
N VAL A 146 -8.81 0.25 -5.55
CA VAL A 146 -7.58 0.52 -6.30
C VAL A 146 -7.23 -0.71 -7.11
N THR A 147 -7.35 -0.62 -8.42
CA THR A 147 -6.84 -1.67 -9.32
C THR A 147 -5.44 -1.29 -9.78
N ASN A 148 -4.52 -2.23 -9.74
CA ASN A 148 -3.19 -2.08 -10.30
C ASN A 148 -2.86 -3.30 -11.17
N ASN A 149 -1.91 -3.11 -12.07
CA ASN A 149 -1.35 -4.17 -12.89
C ASN A 149 0.02 -4.63 -12.37
N PHE A 150 0.37 -4.29 -11.15
CA PHE A 150 1.54 -4.83 -10.50
C PHE A 150 1.31 -6.32 -10.26
N ARG A 151 1.98 -7.13 -11.06
CA ARG A 151 1.95 -8.57 -10.87
C ARG A 151 2.88 -8.92 -9.71
N MET A 152 2.34 -9.62 -8.73
CA MET A 152 3.13 -10.17 -7.62
C MET A 152 4.21 -11.14 -8.13
N ASP A 153 4.03 -11.66 -9.34
CA ASP A 153 4.87 -12.61 -10.05
C ASP A 153 6.03 -11.97 -10.85
N ILE A 154 6.12 -10.63 -10.94
CA ILE A 154 7.32 -9.97 -11.52
C ILE A 154 8.61 -10.45 -10.83
N PHE A 155 8.49 -10.89 -9.61
CA PHE A 155 9.56 -11.43 -8.80
C PHE A 155 9.18 -12.84 -8.33
N ASP A 156 9.06 -13.76 -9.27
CA ASP A 156 8.85 -15.21 -9.01
C ASP A 156 10.09 -15.83 -8.33
N ASP A 157 10.69 -15.09 -7.45
CA ASP A 157 11.73 -15.58 -6.59
C ASP A 157 11.10 -15.98 -5.26
N SER A 158 10.96 -17.29 -5.08
CA SER A 158 10.51 -17.92 -3.82
C SER A 158 11.30 -17.48 -2.58
N LYS A 159 12.37 -16.73 -2.78
CA LYS A 159 13.20 -16.17 -1.72
C LYS A 159 12.63 -14.89 -1.09
N ILE A 160 11.82 -14.12 -1.81
CA ILE A 160 11.15 -12.96 -1.21
C ILE A 160 9.84 -13.45 -0.61
N GLN A 161 9.76 -13.44 0.72
CA GLN A 161 8.56 -13.88 1.42
C GLN A 161 7.33 -13.09 0.96
N HIS A 162 6.25 -13.80 0.67
CA HIS A 162 4.99 -13.24 0.19
C HIS A 162 4.50 -12.08 1.06
N ASP A 163 4.55 -12.25 2.38
CA ASP A 163 4.06 -11.26 3.35
C ASP A 163 4.80 -9.91 3.26
N LEU A 164 6.10 -9.94 3.02
CA LEU A 164 6.90 -8.73 2.85
C LEU A 164 6.41 -7.90 1.65
N ARG A 165 6.15 -8.57 0.52
CA ARG A 165 5.66 -7.91 -0.69
C ARG A 165 4.23 -7.39 -0.52
N HIS A 166 3.39 -8.17 0.14
CA HIS A 166 1.98 -7.84 0.33
C HIS A 166 1.78 -6.52 1.06
N ILE A 167 2.45 -6.32 2.19
CA ILE A 167 2.34 -5.11 2.99
C ILE A 167 2.79 -3.87 2.19
N PHE A 168 3.88 -3.96 1.45
CA PHE A 168 4.36 -2.84 0.64
C PHE A 168 3.43 -2.52 -0.54
N ALA A 169 2.86 -3.54 -1.16
CA ALA A 169 1.88 -3.36 -2.23
C ALA A 169 0.60 -2.69 -1.73
N LEU A 170 0.09 -3.08 -0.56
CA LEU A 170 -1.06 -2.43 0.07
C LEU A 170 -0.74 -0.96 0.41
N ASN A 171 0.38 -0.71 1.07
CA ASN A 171 0.78 0.66 1.40
C ASN A 171 0.97 1.53 0.16
N SER A 172 1.50 0.99 -0.94
CA SER A 172 1.61 1.71 -2.21
C SER A 172 0.25 2.18 -2.75
N ALA A 173 -0.77 1.33 -2.63
CA ALA A 173 -2.13 1.67 -3.02
C ALA A 173 -2.75 2.77 -2.14
N ALA A 174 -2.48 2.76 -0.82
CA ALA A 174 -2.98 3.78 0.09
C ALA A 174 -2.39 5.16 -0.20
N PHE A 175 -1.13 5.25 -0.64
CA PHE A 175 -0.53 6.53 -1.05
C PHE A 175 -1.21 7.15 -2.28
N LEU A 176 -1.74 6.34 -3.18
CA LEU A 176 -2.57 6.84 -4.27
C LEU A 176 -3.86 7.49 -3.77
N ALA A 177 -4.44 6.92 -2.71
CA ALA A 177 -5.63 7.48 -2.07
C ALA A 177 -5.34 8.78 -1.31
N ASP A 178 -4.15 8.93 -0.71
CA ASP A 178 -3.74 10.12 0.05
C ASP A 178 -3.87 11.40 -0.78
N GLY A 179 -3.41 11.36 -2.03
CA GLY A 179 -3.49 12.51 -2.91
C GLY A 179 -4.89 12.88 -3.39
N TRP A 180 -5.82 11.92 -3.42
CA TRP A 180 -7.19 12.12 -3.90
C TRP A 180 -8.15 12.50 -2.78
N PHE A 181 -7.93 11.97 -1.58
CA PHE A 181 -8.85 12.08 -0.47
C PHE A 181 -8.34 12.96 0.68
N GLY A 182 -7.10 13.50 0.57
CA GLY A 182 -6.51 14.30 1.63
C GLY A 182 -6.38 13.52 2.92
N ILE A 183 -5.89 12.28 2.85
CA ILE A 183 -5.68 11.43 4.01
C ILE A 183 -4.48 11.94 4.79
N LYS A 184 -4.68 12.31 6.04
CA LYS A 184 -3.67 13.00 6.86
C LYS A 184 -2.53 12.10 7.32
N TYR A 185 -2.77 10.80 7.43
CA TYR A 185 -1.82 9.82 7.97
C TYR A 185 -2.05 8.42 7.42
N LEU A 186 -1.02 7.85 6.83
CA LEU A 186 -0.87 6.40 6.79
C LEU A 186 -0.57 5.80 8.19
N GLY A 187 -0.54 6.62 9.23
CA GLY A 187 -0.21 6.20 10.58
C GLY A 187 -1.29 5.38 11.28
N ASN A 188 -2.52 5.44 10.80
CA ASN A 188 -3.64 4.66 11.32
C ASN A 188 -4.06 3.58 10.32
N LEU A 189 -3.08 2.89 9.72
CA LEU A 189 -3.34 1.69 8.95
C LEU A 189 -3.75 0.59 9.92
N LEU A 190 -5.03 0.28 9.88
CA LEU A 190 -5.61 -0.82 10.62
C LEU A 190 -5.83 -1.96 9.63
N SER A 191 -5.07 -3.00 9.78
CA SER A 191 -5.22 -4.26 9.07
C SER A 191 -5.89 -5.29 9.95
#